data_b61096ba64a97f6ad176aea1e402b30e
#
_entry.id   b61096ba64a97f6ad176aea1e402b30e
#
_cell.length_a   1.000
_cell.length_b   1.000
_cell.length_c   1.000
_cell.angle_alpha   90.00
_cell.angle_beta   90.00
_cell.angle_gamma   90.00
#
_symmetry.space_group_name_H-M   'P 1'
#
loop_
_entity.id
_entity.type
_entity.pdbx_description
1 polymer ?
#
loop_
_entity_poly.entity_id
_entity_poly.type
_entity_poly.pdbx_seq_one_letter_code
_entity_poly.pdbx_strand_id
1 'polypeptide(L)'
;MIRAIALHEWRRLRAGMMFWVLLAFGQLIIAWLAFAQLEAFAAIAPQLKAGGSLLGVTDLVVMPTFNTLLLILLLSAPLLAMGSMAGETHSGRISLWLSSPVSGSQIVLGKILGLWLGSLPLLISAGLTLAALGLGIDIDWPRFVLAAFGLLLFSLWLGCVALFVSGMFEH
;
A
#
# COMPACT_ATOMS: atom_id res chain seq x y z
N MET A 1 -4.49 14.13 20.24
CA MET A 1 -3.61 14.88 19.32
C MET A 1 -3.12 14.04 18.15
N ILE A 2 -2.52 12.86 18.36
CA ILE A 2 -2.02 11.96 17.26
C ILE A 2 -3.06 11.75 16.15
N ARG A 3 -4.32 11.44 16.50
CA ARG A 3 -5.42 11.24 15.51
C ARG A 3 -5.68 12.48 14.65
N ALA A 4 -5.59 13.68 15.23
CA ALA A 4 -5.80 14.92 14.48
C ALA A 4 -4.68 15.13 13.46
N ILE A 5 -3.44 14.86 13.82
CA ILE A 5 -2.27 14.94 12.94
C ILE A 5 -2.37 13.90 11.82
N ALA A 6 -2.70 12.65 12.15
CA ALA A 6 -2.88 11.58 11.16
C ALA A 6 -3.99 11.91 10.15
N LEU A 7 -5.12 12.44 10.63
CA LEU A 7 -6.24 12.82 9.76
C LEU A 7 -5.89 14.04 8.89
N HIS A 8 -5.13 14.99 9.42
CA HIS A 8 -4.62 16.13 8.64
C HIS A 8 -3.70 15.66 7.52
N GLU A 9 -2.74 14.77 7.83
CA GLU A 9 -1.82 14.19 6.85
C GLU A 9 -2.57 13.40 5.78
N TRP A 10 -3.52 12.56 6.16
CA TRP A 10 -4.42 11.86 5.26
C TRP A 10 -5.18 12.79 4.31
N ARG A 11 -5.77 13.89 4.85
CA ARG A 11 -6.48 14.88 4.03
C ARG A 11 -5.53 15.59 3.06
N ARG A 12 -4.32 15.89 3.49
CA ARG A 12 -3.28 16.50 2.66
C ARG A 12 -2.91 15.59 1.49
N LEU A 13 -2.63 14.32 1.75
CA LEU A 13 -2.29 13.33 0.72
C LEU A 13 -3.41 13.21 -0.31
N ARG A 14 -4.65 13.09 0.14
CA ARG A 14 -5.81 12.94 -0.72
C ARG A 14 -6.14 14.20 -1.54
N ALA A 15 -5.74 15.37 -1.07
CA ALA A 15 -5.89 16.63 -1.83
C ALA A 15 -4.86 16.74 -2.96
N GLY A 16 -3.76 15.98 -2.91
CA GLY A 16 -2.71 15.98 -3.94
C GLY A 16 -3.09 15.12 -5.14
N MET A 17 -2.85 15.63 -6.37
CA MET A 17 -3.06 14.89 -7.61
C MET A 17 -2.21 13.61 -7.68
N MET A 18 -0.98 13.66 -7.15
CA MET A 18 -0.03 12.54 -7.13
C MET A 18 -0.62 11.30 -6.45
N PHE A 19 -1.37 11.49 -5.37
CA PHE A 19 -2.03 10.40 -4.65
C PHE A 19 -3.00 9.62 -5.55
N TRP A 20 -3.86 10.33 -6.29
CA TRP A 20 -4.85 9.72 -7.18
C TRP A 20 -4.20 9.06 -8.40
N VAL A 21 -3.14 9.66 -8.94
CA VAL A 21 -2.36 9.07 -10.05
C VAL A 21 -1.71 7.76 -9.61
N LEU A 22 -1.06 7.72 -8.43
CA LEU A 22 -0.46 6.51 -7.90
C LEU A 22 -1.49 5.42 -7.63
N LEU A 23 -2.65 5.79 -7.08
CA LEU A 23 -3.74 4.85 -6.82
C LEU A 23 -4.31 4.29 -8.12
N ALA A 24 -4.63 5.14 -9.09
CA ALA A 24 -5.20 4.71 -10.37
C ALA A 24 -4.22 3.83 -11.17
N PHE A 25 -2.96 4.25 -11.26
CA PHE A 25 -1.93 3.51 -11.99
C PHE A 25 -1.59 2.19 -11.29
N GLY A 26 -1.45 2.21 -9.95
CA GLY A 26 -1.25 0.99 -9.17
C GLY A 26 -2.38 -0.01 -9.34
N GLN A 27 -3.63 0.45 -9.25
CA GLN A 27 -4.80 -0.40 -9.43
C GLN A 27 -4.90 -0.95 -10.86
N LEU A 28 -4.58 -0.15 -11.87
CA LEU A 28 -4.55 -0.59 -13.27
C LEU A 28 -3.53 -1.71 -13.48
N ILE A 29 -2.32 -1.58 -12.94
CA ILE A 29 -1.28 -2.61 -13.03
C ILE A 29 -1.75 -3.89 -12.33
N ILE A 30 -2.32 -3.78 -11.13
CA ILE A 30 -2.79 -4.95 -10.36
C ILE A 30 -3.90 -5.67 -11.09
N ALA A 31 -4.91 -4.94 -11.60
CA ALA A 31 -6.01 -5.53 -12.34
C ALA A 31 -5.51 -6.22 -13.62
N TRP A 32 -4.66 -5.53 -14.39
CA TRP A 32 -4.04 -6.11 -15.59
C TRP A 32 -3.31 -7.42 -15.31
N LEU A 33 -2.42 -7.42 -14.30
CA LEU A 33 -1.63 -8.60 -13.96
C LEU A 33 -2.50 -9.74 -13.41
N ALA A 34 -3.50 -9.43 -12.58
CA ALA A 34 -4.42 -10.43 -12.07
C ALA A 34 -5.16 -11.15 -13.23
N PHE A 35 -5.65 -10.39 -14.21
CA PHE A 35 -6.31 -10.98 -15.39
C PHE A 35 -5.34 -11.76 -16.27
N ALA A 36 -4.14 -11.24 -16.54
CA ALA A 36 -3.13 -11.92 -17.36
C ALA A 36 -2.69 -13.25 -16.71
N GLN A 37 -2.51 -13.27 -15.39
CA GLN A 37 -2.15 -14.47 -14.64
C GLN A 37 -3.32 -15.46 -14.58
N LEU A 38 -4.57 -14.98 -14.50
CA LEU A 38 -5.75 -15.82 -14.53
C LEU A 38 -5.90 -16.51 -15.89
N GLU A 39 -5.67 -15.80 -16.99
CA GLU A 39 -5.67 -16.37 -18.35
C GLU A 39 -4.57 -17.42 -18.49
N ALA A 40 -3.35 -17.11 -18.05
CA ALA A 40 -2.24 -18.06 -18.05
C ALA A 40 -2.55 -19.31 -17.22
N PHE A 41 -3.14 -19.14 -16.02
CA PHE A 41 -3.58 -20.26 -15.20
C PHE A 41 -4.64 -21.10 -15.89
N ALA A 42 -5.64 -20.49 -16.52
CA ALA A 42 -6.71 -21.22 -17.22
C ALA A 42 -6.16 -22.11 -18.33
N ALA A 43 -5.11 -21.66 -19.04
CA ALA A 43 -4.46 -22.44 -20.10
C ALA A 43 -3.73 -23.70 -19.58
N ILE A 44 -3.16 -23.65 -18.38
CA ILE A 44 -2.38 -24.77 -17.80
C ILE A 44 -3.17 -25.60 -16.79
N ALA A 45 -4.33 -25.13 -16.32
CA ALA A 45 -5.14 -25.79 -15.31
C ALA A 45 -5.50 -27.26 -15.63
N PRO A 46 -5.84 -27.66 -16.89
CA PRO A 46 -6.10 -29.04 -17.24
C PRO A 46 -4.87 -29.95 -17.04
N GLN A 47 -3.68 -29.43 -17.38
CA GLN A 47 -2.41 -30.17 -17.26
C GLN A 47 -2.01 -30.33 -15.78
N LEU A 48 -2.21 -29.30 -14.95
CA LEU A 48 -1.97 -29.37 -13.51
C LEU A 48 -2.86 -30.41 -12.83
N LYS A 49 -4.13 -30.47 -13.20
CA LYS A 49 -5.06 -31.46 -12.70
C LYS A 49 -4.67 -32.88 -13.12
N ALA A 50 -4.28 -33.07 -14.38
CA ALA A 50 -3.84 -34.36 -14.90
C ALA A 50 -2.54 -34.85 -14.24
N GLY A 51 -1.63 -33.91 -13.91
CA GLY A 51 -0.38 -34.20 -13.21
C GLY A 51 -0.49 -34.38 -11.69
N GLY A 52 -1.68 -34.30 -11.10
CA GLY A 52 -1.88 -34.38 -9.65
C GLY A 52 -1.25 -33.22 -8.86
N SER A 53 -1.00 -32.09 -9.49
CA SER A 53 -0.43 -30.92 -8.84
C SER A 53 -1.43 -30.27 -7.86
N LEU A 54 -0.94 -29.91 -6.67
CA LEU A 54 -1.72 -29.19 -5.64
C LEU A 54 -1.69 -27.66 -5.84
N LEU A 55 -1.01 -27.16 -6.89
CA LEU A 55 -0.92 -25.73 -7.17
C LEU A 55 -2.27 -25.19 -7.66
N GLY A 56 -2.80 -24.22 -6.95
CA GLY A 56 -4.10 -23.61 -7.23
C GLY A 56 -3.97 -22.16 -7.73
N VAL A 57 -5.12 -21.53 -7.93
CA VAL A 57 -5.22 -20.11 -8.28
C VAL A 57 -4.54 -19.22 -7.25
N THR A 58 -4.61 -19.58 -5.97
CA THR A 58 -3.96 -18.84 -4.90
C THR A 58 -2.46 -18.75 -5.12
N ASP A 59 -1.80 -19.84 -5.50
CA ASP A 59 -0.35 -19.89 -5.68
C ASP A 59 0.11 -19.20 -6.97
N LEU A 60 -0.66 -19.35 -8.05
CA LEU A 60 -0.24 -18.90 -9.39
C LEU A 60 -0.82 -17.55 -9.83
N VAL A 61 -1.87 -17.06 -9.15
CA VAL A 61 -2.49 -15.76 -9.48
C VAL A 61 -2.42 -14.82 -8.29
N VAL A 62 -2.95 -15.22 -7.13
CA VAL A 62 -3.10 -14.33 -5.97
C VAL A 62 -1.74 -13.93 -5.39
N MET A 63 -0.87 -14.91 -5.11
CA MET A 63 0.43 -14.64 -4.48
C MET A 63 1.36 -13.79 -5.36
N PRO A 64 1.53 -14.05 -6.68
CA PRO A 64 2.32 -13.19 -7.55
C PRO A 64 1.75 -11.78 -7.68
N THR A 65 0.41 -11.64 -7.66
CA THR A 65 -0.22 -10.30 -7.67
C THR A 65 0.05 -9.54 -6.37
N PHE A 66 0.02 -10.20 -5.22
CA PHE A 66 0.44 -9.59 -3.95
C PHE A 66 1.91 -9.20 -3.93
N ASN A 67 2.81 -9.98 -4.54
CA ASN A 67 4.21 -9.60 -4.71
C ASN A 67 4.37 -8.33 -5.55
N THR A 68 3.58 -8.20 -6.61
CA THR A 68 3.57 -6.97 -7.41
C THR A 68 3.04 -5.77 -6.62
N LEU A 69 1.98 -5.97 -5.82
CA LEU A 69 1.47 -4.94 -4.92
C LEU A 69 2.53 -4.47 -3.91
N LEU A 70 3.33 -5.40 -3.38
CA LEU A 70 4.48 -5.08 -2.52
C LEU A 70 5.48 -4.17 -3.23
N LEU A 71 5.83 -4.44 -4.49
CA LEU A 71 6.71 -3.59 -5.28
C LEU A 71 6.11 -2.20 -5.55
N ILE A 72 4.81 -2.13 -5.84
CA ILE A 72 4.11 -0.85 -6.03
C ILE A 72 4.13 -0.05 -4.72
N LEU A 73 3.91 -0.68 -3.57
CA LEU A 73 4.02 -0.02 -2.27
C LEU A 73 5.43 0.50 -2.00
N LEU A 74 6.46 -0.31 -2.32
CA LEU A 74 7.85 0.08 -2.15
C LEU A 74 8.21 1.34 -2.94
N LEU A 75 7.68 1.47 -4.16
CA LEU A 75 7.90 2.65 -5.01
C LEU A 75 7.03 3.84 -4.60
N SER A 76 5.78 3.60 -4.19
CA SER A 76 4.82 4.67 -3.87
C SER A 76 5.09 5.31 -2.49
N ALA A 77 5.59 4.56 -1.50
CA ALA A 77 5.80 5.06 -0.16
C ALA A 77 6.78 6.25 -0.10
N PRO A 78 7.98 6.23 -0.71
CA PRO A 78 8.86 7.39 -0.77
C PRO A 78 8.22 8.58 -1.47
N LEU A 79 7.52 8.33 -2.60
CA LEU A 79 6.86 9.39 -3.37
C LEU A 79 5.78 10.11 -2.55
N LEU A 80 5.01 9.38 -1.75
CA LEU A 80 4.01 9.96 -0.85
C LEU A 80 4.66 10.67 0.35
N ALA A 81 5.81 10.19 0.82
CA ALA A 81 6.51 10.75 1.96
C ALA A 81 7.30 12.02 1.64
N MET A 82 7.77 12.21 0.39
CA MET A 82 8.56 13.38 -0.02
C MET A 82 7.90 14.72 0.32
N GLY A 83 6.57 14.81 0.18
CA GLY A 83 5.82 16.01 0.56
C GLY A 83 5.53 16.15 2.06
N SER A 84 5.82 15.12 2.88
CA SER A 84 5.40 15.08 4.28
C SER A 84 6.32 15.88 5.21
N MET A 85 7.62 15.79 5.05
CA MET A 85 8.60 16.53 5.85
C MET A 85 9.19 17.71 5.06
N ALA A 86 9.76 17.48 3.90
CA ALA A 86 10.41 18.50 3.08
C ALA A 86 9.47 19.67 2.70
N GLY A 87 8.20 19.41 2.45
CA GLY A 87 7.21 20.45 2.15
C GLY A 87 6.86 21.34 3.34
N GLU A 88 7.02 20.87 4.57
CA GLU A 88 6.72 21.64 5.78
C GLU A 88 7.91 22.49 6.24
N THR A 89 9.15 22.03 6.05
CA THR A 89 10.37 22.81 6.26
C THR A 89 10.42 24.01 5.32
N HIS A 90 10.24 23.80 4.02
CA HIS A 90 10.22 24.86 3.03
C HIS A 90 9.11 25.92 3.26
N SER A 91 7.98 25.52 3.82
CA SER A 91 6.86 26.43 4.11
C SER A 91 6.94 27.11 5.49
N GLY A 92 7.98 26.86 6.30
CA GLY A 92 8.14 27.41 7.63
C GLY A 92 7.11 26.90 8.66
N ARG A 93 6.30 25.91 8.31
CA ARG A 93 5.25 25.36 9.19
C ARG A 93 5.83 24.60 10.37
N ILE A 94 7.08 24.13 10.29
CA ILE A 94 7.76 23.48 11.42
C ILE A 94 7.82 24.40 12.65
N SER A 95 8.03 25.71 12.46
CA SER A 95 8.03 26.66 13.58
C SER A 95 6.69 26.75 14.30
N LEU A 96 5.59 26.57 13.59
CA LEU A 96 4.23 26.53 14.16
C LEU A 96 4.00 25.24 14.98
N TRP A 97 4.57 24.10 14.55
CA TRP A 97 4.50 22.85 15.31
C TRP A 97 5.35 22.91 16.58
N LEU A 98 6.55 23.52 16.51
CA LEU A 98 7.45 23.69 17.65
C LEU A 98 6.93 24.69 18.68
N SER A 99 6.09 25.64 18.30
CA SER A 99 5.42 26.57 19.22
C SER A 99 4.15 26.01 19.86
N SER A 100 3.68 24.83 19.42
CA SER A 100 2.51 24.16 20.00
C SER A 100 2.93 23.20 21.13
N PRO A 101 2.07 22.93 22.14
CA PRO A 101 2.36 22.02 23.24
C PRO A 101 2.27 20.54 22.81
N VAL A 102 2.86 20.19 21.65
CA VAL A 102 2.84 18.83 21.06
C VAL A 102 4.26 18.25 21.11
N SER A 103 4.41 17.04 21.65
CA SER A 103 5.72 16.38 21.67
C SER A 103 6.12 15.91 20.27
N GLY A 104 7.42 15.94 19.96
CA GLY A 104 7.95 15.49 18.67
C GLY A 104 7.54 14.07 18.32
N SER A 105 7.46 13.17 19.31
CA SER A 105 7.00 11.79 19.12
C SER A 105 5.54 11.71 18.65
N GLN A 106 4.66 12.58 19.13
CA GLN A 106 3.27 12.64 18.70
C GLN A 106 3.14 13.10 17.24
N ILE A 107 4.01 14.02 16.82
CA ILE A 107 4.06 14.50 15.43
C ILE A 107 4.50 13.35 14.52
N VAL A 108 5.60 12.68 14.84
CA VAL A 108 6.14 11.55 14.05
C VAL A 108 5.14 10.42 13.95
N LEU A 109 4.56 9.97 15.08
CA LEU A 109 3.54 8.92 15.08
C LEU A 109 2.29 9.31 14.29
N GLY A 110 1.86 10.56 14.40
CA GLY A 110 0.72 11.06 13.62
C GLY A 110 0.99 11.04 12.12
N LYS A 111 2.20 11.42 11.69
CA LYS A 111 2.61 11.38 10.28
C LYS A 111 2.72 9.96 9.75
N ILE A 112 3.33 9.02 10.51
CA ILE A 112 3.40 7.60 10.15
C ILE A 112 2.00 7.04 9.92
N LEU A 113 1.09 7.27 10.88
CA LEU A 113 -0.30 6.81 10.75
C LEU A 113 -1.02 7.46 9.57
N GLY A 114 -0.75 8.74 9.28
CA GLY A 114 -1.31 9.44 8.13
C GLY A 114 -0.86 8.86 6.79
N LEU A 115 0.44 8.56 6.65
CA LEU A 115 1.01 7.88 5.48
C LEU A 115 0.45 6.46 5.32
N TRP A 116 0.34 5.73 6.43
CA TRP A 116 -0.25 4.40 6.43
C TRP A 116 -1.71 4.43 5.98
N LEU A 117 -2.52 5.35 6.50
CA LEU A 117 -3.88 5.59 6.02
C LEU A 117 -3.91 5.93 4.52
N GLY A 118 -2.85 6.60 4.01
CA GLY A 118 -2.66 6.88 2.60
C GLY A 118 -2.48 5.64 1.73
N SER A 119 -1.88 4.58 2.23
CA SER A 119 -1.69 3.32 1.50
C SER A 119 -2.94 2.42 1.50
N LEU A 120 -3.85 2.58 2.48
CA LEU A 120 -5.01 1.70 2.63
C LEU A 120 -5.94 1.65 1.41
N PRO A 121 -6.28 2.75 0.70
CA PRO A 121 -7.13 2.68 -0.47
C PRO A 121 -6.58 1.77 -1.56
N LEU A 122 -5.25 1.79 -1.80
CA LEU A 122 -4.61 0.90 -2.75
C LEU A 122 -4.68 -0.57 -2.29
N LEU A 123 -4.39 -0.83 -1.02
CA LEU A 123 -4.44 -2.17 -0.43
C LEU A 123 -5.86 -2.74 -0.45
N ILE A 124 -6.85 -1.94 -0.07
CA ILE A 124 -8.26 -2.36 -0.04
C ILE A 124 -8.76 -2.62 -1.46
N SER A 125 -8.53 -1.72 -2.40
CA SER A 125 -8.98 -1.90 -3.79
C SER A 125 -8.32 -3.11 -4.45
N ALA A 126 -7.03 -3.33 -4.25
CA ALA A 126 -6.31 -4.51 -4.73
C ALA A 126 -6.82 -5.80 -4.09
N GLY A 127 -7.00 -5.79 -2.76
CA GLY A 127 -7.57 -6.92 -2.03
C GLY A 127 -8.98 -7.27 -2.50
N LEU A 128 -9.84 -6.28 -2.73
CA LEU A 128 -11.19 -6.49 -3.26
C LEU A 128 -11.16 -7.05 -4.69
N THR A 129 -10.26 -6.55 -5.55
CA THR A 129 -10.10 -7.08 -6.92
C THR A 129 -9.74 -8.57 -6.89
N LEU A 130 -8.78 -8.96 -6.04
CA LEU A 130 -8.39 -10.36 -5.91
C LEU A 130 -9.45 -11.21 -5.20
N ALA A 131 -10.12 -10.68 -4.17
CA ALA A 131 -11.20 -11.38 -3.48
C ALA A 131 -12.40 -11.63 -4.40
N ALA A 132 -12.66 -10.74 -5.37
CA ALA A 132 -13.73 -10.93 -6.35
C ALA A 132 -13.50 -12.17 -7.23
N LEU A 133 -12.25 -12.60 -7.46
CA LEU A 133 -11.95 -13.85 -8.16
C LEU A 133 -12.49 -15.08 -7.39
N GLY A 134 -12.53 -14.98 -6.06
CA GLY A 134 -13.08 -16.03 -5.18
C GLY A 134 -14.60 -16.26 -5.31
N LEU A 135 -15.32 -15.38 -6.02
CA LEU A 135 -16.75 -15.62 -6.32
C LEU A 135 -16.97 -16.70 -7.39
N GLY A 136 -15.94 -16.98 -8.21
CA GLY A 136 -16.04 -17.96 -9.29
C GLY A 136 -14.98 -19.07 -9.25
N ILE A 137 -14.00 -18.97 -8.37
CA ILE A 137 -12.85 -19.89 -8.31
C ILE A 137 -12.49 -20.12 -6.84
N ASP A 138 -12.11 -21.35 -6.51
CA ASP A 138 -11.69 -21.73 -5.15
C ASP A 138 -10.36 -21.05 -4.78
N ILE A 139 -10.41 -20.17 -3.80
CA ILE A 139 -9.25 -19.47 -3.23
C ILE A 139 -8.99 -20.02 -1.82
N ASP A 140 -7.73 -20.22 -1.47
CA ASP A 140 -7.29 -20.50 -0.10
C ASP A 140 -7.39 -19.23 0.75
N TRP A 141 -8.56 -19.01 1.35
CA TRP A 141 -8.85 -17.82 2.17
C TRP A 141 -7.90 -17.61 3.34
N PRO A 142 -7.50 -18.64 4.10
CA PRO A 142 -6.48 -18.50 5.15
C PRO A 142 -5.18 -17.88 4.65
N ARG A 143 -4.65 -18.38 3.52
CA ARG A 143 -3.43 -17.82 2.91
C ARG A 143 -3.64 -16.42 2.38
N PHE A 144 -4.79 -16.15 1.75
CA PHE A 144 -5.16 -14.83 1.27
C PHE A 144 -5.16 -13.80 2.41
N VAL A 145 -5.85 -14.10 3.52
CA VAL A 145 -5.94 -13.21 4.69
C VAL A 145 -4.57 -12.99 5.32
N LEU A 146 -3.76 -14.05 5.45
CA LEU A 146 -2.41 -13.95 6.01
C LEU A 146 -1.52 -13.04 5.14
N ALA A 147 -1.56 -13.20 3.82
CA ALA A 147 -0.80 -12.36 2.88
C ALA A 147 -1.27 -10.90 2.91
N ALA A 148 -2.58 -10.66 2.92
CA ALA A 148 -3.15 -9.32 3.03
C ALA A 148 -2.74 -8.64 4.35
N PHE A 149 -2.77 -9.36 5.47
CA PHE A 149 -2.30 -8.87 6.76
C PHE A 149 -0.79 -8.56 6.75
N GLY A 150 0.02 -9.41 6.13
CA GLY A 150 1.44 -9.17 5.93
C GLY A 150 1.71 -7.86 5.15
N LEU A 151 0.95 -7.61 4.08
CA LEU A 151 1.03 -6.36 3.31
C LEU A 151 0.61 -5.12 4.12
N LEU A 152 -0.39 -5.24 4.99
CA LEU A 152 -0.79 -4.15 5.90
C LEU A 152 0.34 -3.79 6.87
N LEU A 153 0.99 -4.78 7.47
CA LEU A 153 2.14 -4.57 8.35
C LEU A 153 3.34 -4.01 7.59
N PHE A 154 3.61 -4.55 6.40
CA PHE A 154 4.67 -4.08 5.54
C PHE A 154 4.47 -2.61 5.11
N SER A 155 3.25 -2.22 4.77
CA SER A 155 2.95 -0.82 4.42
C SER A 155 3.15 0.14 5.60
N LEU A 156 2.87 -0.30 6.83
CA LEU A 156 3.16 0.48 8.05
C LEU A 156 4.67 0.66 8.23
N TRP A 157 5.44 -0.43 8.09
CA TRP A 157 6.89 -0.40 8.17
C TRP A 157 7.51 0.51 7.10
N LEU A 158 7.03 0.40 5.84
CA LEU A 158 7.45 1.30 4.76
C LEU A 158 7.17 2.76 5.06
N GLY A 159 6.02 3.08 5.67
CA GLY A 159 5.69 4.43 6.11
C GLY A 159 6.72 4.99 7.10
N CYS A 160 7.19 4.17 8.05
CA CYS A 160 8.24 4.54 8.99
C CYS A 160 9.58 4.83 8.28
N VAL A 161 10.01 3.92 7.38
CA VAL A 161 11.25 4.06 6.62
C VAL A 161 11.20 5.29 5.70
N ALA A 162 10.11 5.45 4.97
CA ALA A 162 9.93 6.57 4.04
C ALA A 162 9.94 7.93 4.76
N LEU A 163 9.33 8.02 5.95
CA LEU A 163 9.37 9.22 6.77
C LEU A 163 10.78 9.51 7.28
N PHE A 164 11.50 8.48 7.74
CA PHE A 164 12.89 8.60 8.20
C PHE A 164 13.80 9.11 7.07
N VAL A 165 13.71 8.50 5.88
CA VAL A 165 14.48 8.91 4.70
C VAL A 165 14.12 10.34 4.30
N SER A 166 12.82 10.71 4.29
CA SER A 166 12.38 12.08 4.01
C SER A 166 12.99 13.12 4.96
N GLY A 167 13.17 12.77 6.24
CA GLY A 167 13.81 13.64 7.22
C GLY A 167 15.32 13.81 7.04
N MET A 168 16.00 12.87 6.36
CA MET A 168 17.45 12.96 6.10
C MET A 168 17.80 13.94 4.97
N PHE A 169 16.88 14.23 4.06
CA PHE A 169 17.09 15.12 2.92
C PHE A 169 16.77 16.59 3.21
N GLU A 170 16.58 16.95 4.46
CA GLU A 170 16.28 18.33 4.89
C GLU A 170 17.54 19.21 5.11
N HIS A 171 18.75 18.73 4.75
CA HIS A 171 20.01 19.47 4.90
C HIS A 171 20.57 19.92 3.57
#